data_e6ed39d0a85932d5f624ee5d9b63be75
#
_entry.id   e6ed39d0a85932d5f624ee5d9b63be75
#
_cell.length_a   1.000
_cell.length_b   1.000
_cell.length_c   1.000
_cell.angle_alpha   90.00
_cell.angle_beta   90.00
_cell.angle_gamma   90.00
#
_symmetry.space_group_name_H-M   'P 1'
#
loop_
_entity.id
_entity.type
_entity.pdbx_description
1 polymer ?
#
loop_
_entity_poly.entity_id
_entity_poly.type
_entity_poly.pdbx_seq_one_letter_code
_entity_poly.pdbx_strand_id
1 'polypeptide(L)'
;MLDKKEIRSLAIPAILYNITEPLIGLADTAIIGQMENNSTIAQGGVGLAAGLIATLIWGFAQMRTSLSAIISRQYGADTISRIKSLIPQALVVTILTGVILAILLGINYDNVSHFLYGDINTMTYTFSENYFAIRLYGLPLGLLI
;
A
#
# COMPACT_ATOMS: atom_id res chain seq x y z
N MET A 1 -6.58 -22.86 -25.42
CA MET A 1 -5.86 -21.58 -25.71
C MET A 1 -6.80 -20.46 -25.35
N LEU A 2 -6.39 -19.52 -24.47
CA LEU A 2 -7.20 -18.35 -24.13
C LEU A 2 -7.39 -17.48 -25.39
N ASP A 3 -8.62 -17.03 -25.64
CA ASP A 3 -8.91 -16.13 -26.75
C ASP A 3 -8.31 -14.74 -26.47
N LYS A 4 -7.92 -14.00 -27.51
CA LYS A 4 -7.40 -12.64 -27.41
C LYS A 4 -8.33 -11.69 -26.64
N LYS A 5 -9.64 -11.93 -26.71
CA LYS A 5 -10.65 -11.18 -25.99
C LYS A 5 -10.59 -11.45 -24.49
N GLU A 6 -10.40 -12.71 -24.09
CA GLU A 6 -10.24 -13.12 -22.69
C GLU A 6 -8.96 -12.56 -22.08
N ILE A 7 -7.85 -12.60 -22.83
CA ILE A 7 -6.57 -12.01 -22.39
C ILE A 7 -6.73 -10.51 -22.16
N ARG A 8 -7.38 -9.78 -23.06
CA ARG A 8 -7.61 -8.34 -22.91
C ARG A 8 -8.50 -8.00 -21.71
N SER A 9 -9.55 -8.79 -21.47
CA SER A 9 -10.48 -8.57 -20.35
C SER A 9 -9.81 -8.73 -18.98
N LEU A 10 -8.74 -9.52 -18.89
CA LEU A 10 -7.94 -9.70 -17.68
C LEU A 10 -6.78 -8.70 -17.60
N ALA A 11 -6.13 -8.41 -18.73
CA ALA A 11 -4.97 -7.55 -18.77
C ALA A 11 -5.30 -6.07 -18.53
N ILE A 12 -6.38 -5.54 -19.10
CA ILE A 12 -6.74 -4.14 -18.99
C ILE A 12 -6.98 -3.72 -17.52
N PRO A 13 -7.81 -4.42 -16.72
CA PRO A 13 -7.97 -4.09 -15.30
C PRO A 13 -6.66 -4.20 -14.51
N ALA A 14 -5.83 -5.21 -14.82
CA ALA A 14 -4.55 -5.37 -14.15
C ALA A 14 -3.57 -4.23 -14.47
N ILE A 15 -3.52 -3.76 -15.70
CA ILE A 15 -2.70 -2.61 -16.12
C ILE A 15 -3.20 -1.32 -15.42
N LEU A 16 -4.50 -1.06 -15.46
CA LEU A 16 -5.10 0.11 -14.81
C LEU A 16 -4.79 0.13 -13.31
N TYR A 17 -4.91 -1.01 -12.66
CA TYR A 17 -4.56 -1.18 -11.26
C TYR A 17 -3.09 -0.83 -11.01
N ASN A 18 -2.16 -1.41 -11.77
CA ASN A 18 -0.72 -1.21 -11.55
C ASN A 18 -0.24 0.22 -11.87
N ILE A 19 -0.99 1.00 -12.66
CA ILE A 19 -0.66 2.40 -12.97
C ILE A 19 -1.17 3.35 -11.86
N THR A 20 -2.20 2.97 -11.12
CA THR A 20 -2.85 3.86 -10.15
C THR A 20 -1.89 4.34 -9.05
N GLU A 21 -1.11 3.44 -8.45
CA GLU A 21 -0.19 3.79 -7.37
C GLU A 21 0.95 4.72 -7.83
N PRO A 22 1.66 4.47 -8.96
CA PRO A 22 2.61 5.42 -9.51
C PRO A 22 1.99 6.79 -9.85
N LEU A 23 0.75 6.83 -10.35
CA LEU A 23 0.07 8.08 -10.65
C LEU A 23 -0.23 8.90 -9.39
N ILE A 24 -0.61 8.26 -8.29
CA ILE A 24 -0.80 8.93 -7.00
C ILE A 24 0.54 9.53 -6.54
N GLY A 25 1.63 8.77 -6.60
CA GLY A 25 2.96 9.28 -6.24
C GLY A 25 3.43 10.45 -7.11
N LEU A 26 3.12 10.43 -8.41
CA LEU A 26 3.40 11.57 -9.31
C LEU A 26 2.55 12.79 -8.95
N ALA A 27 1.27 12.60 -8.63
CA ALA A 27 0.38 13.68 -8.20
C ALA A 27 0.86 14.30 -6.88
N ASP A 28 1.22 13.50 -5.88
CA ASP A 28 1.79 13.96 -4.62
C ASP A 28 3.05 14.81 -4.87
N THR A 29 3.98 14.31 -5.69
CA THR A 29 5.20 15.04 -6.04
C THR A 29 4.93 16.35 -6.79
N ALA A 30 3.98 16.34 -7.71
CA ALA A 30 3.60 17.52 -8.48
C ALA A 30 2.95 18.60 -7.60
N ILE A 31 2.08 18.20 -6.66
CA ILE A 31 1.42 19.12 -5.73
C ILE A 31 2.46 19.75 -4.79
N ILE A 32 3.35 18.95 -4.21
CA ILE A 32 4.38 19.41 -3.28
C ILE A 32 5.40 20.31 -4.03
N GLY A 33 5.71 19.97 -5.28
CA GLY A 33 6.60 20.76 -6.12
C GLY A 33 6.11 22.18 -6.42
N GLN A 34 4.81 22.45 -6.28
CA GLN A 34 4.21 23.78 -6.45
C GLN A 34 4.25 24.65 -5.18
N MET A 35 4.76 24.14 -4.06
CA MET A 35 4.94 24.93 -2.85
C MET A 35 6.01 26.02 -3.10
N GLU A 36 5.66 27.27 -2.80
CA GLU A 36 6.56 28.43 -3.01
C GLU A 36 7.82 28.34 -2.15
N ASN A 37 7.70 27.79 -0.92
CA ASN A 37 8.80 27.64 0.03
C ASN A 37 8.97 26.19 0.44
N ASN A 38 10.22 25.76 0.60
CA ASN A 38 10.59 24.46 1.17
C ASN A 38 10.12 23.22 0.35
N SER A 39 9.77 23.36 -0.92
CA SER A 39 9.29 22.26 -1.76
C SER A 39 10.26 21.07 -1.76
N THR A 40 11.56 21.31 -1.86
CA THR A 40 12.59 20.26 -1.83
C THR A 40 12.61 19.51 -0.49
N ILE A 41 12.49 20.24 0.62
CA ILE A 41 12.47 19.66 1.98
C ILE A 41 11.18 18.86 2.16
N ALA A 42 10.05 19.41 1.71
CA ALA A 42 8.76 18.74 1.77
C ALA A 42 8.74 17.45 0.91
N GLN A 43 9.30 17.50 -0.31
CA GLN A 43 9.45 16.31 -1.17
C GLN A 43 10.31 15.25 -0.49
N GLY A 44 11.41 15.65 0.16
CA GLY A 44 12.24 14.74 0.94
C GLY A 44 11.45 14.04 2.05
N GLY A 45 10.72 14.81 2.87
CA GLY A 45 9.92 14.27 3.97
C GLY A 45 8.80 13.33 3.49
N VAL A 46 8.06 13.76 2.48
CA VAL A 46 7.00 12.92 1.88
C VAL A 46 7.58 11.66 1.25
N GLY A 47 8.73 11.76 0.59
CA GLY A 47 9.43 10.61 0.00
C GLY A 47 9.80 9.54 1.05
N LEU A 48 10.30 9.96 2.22
CA LEU A 48 10.61 9.03 3.32
C LEU A 48 9.36 8.30 3.81
N ALA A 49 8.28 9.03 4.10
CA ALA A 49 7.03 8.44 4.58
C ALA A 49 6.36 7.56 3.51
N ALA A 50 6.35 8.00 2.25
CA ALA A 50 5.80 7.23 1.13
C ALA A 50 6.58 5.93 0.91
N GLY A 51 7.92 5.97 1.02
CA GLY A 51 8.77 4.79 0.93
C GLY A 51 8.48 3.74 2.00
N LEU A 52 8.28 4.18 3.25
CA LEU A 52 7.91 3.29 4.36
C LEU A 52 6.55 2.63 4.10
N ILE A 53 5.53 3.40 3.72
CA ILE A 53 4.19 2.88 3.43
C ILE A 53 4.21 1.93 2.23
N ALA A 54 4.92 2.30 1.15
CA ALA A 54 5.06 1.45 -0.02
C ALA A 54 5.71 0.11 0.34
N THR A 55 6.75 0.10 1.16
CA THR A 55 7.42 -1.13 1.63
C THR A 55 6.44 -2.03 2.38
N LEU A 56 5.59 -1.47 3.24
CA LEU A 56 4.56 -2.22 3.96
C LEU A 56 3.53 -2.82 2.99
N ILE A 57 2.98 -2.00 2.10
CA ILE A 57 1.99 -2.45 1.10
C ILE A 57 2.59 -3.56 0.22
N TRP A 58 3.82 -3.40 -0.24
CA TRP A 58 4.51 -4.42 -1.05
C TRP A 58 4.76 -5.72 -0.29
N GLY A 59 5.12 -5.65 0.99
CA GLY A 59 5.27 -6.82 1.85
C GLY A 59 3.97 -7.61 1.95
N PHE A 60 2.84 -6.92 2.16
CA PHE A 60 1.52 -7.55 2.26
C PHE A 60 0.94 -7.98 0.91
N ALA A 61 1.35 -7.37 -0.21
CA ALA A 61 0.97 -7.81 -1.55
C ALA A 61 1.35 -9.27 -1.83
N GLN A 62 2.41 -9.79 -1.19
CA GLN A 62 2.81 -11.19 -1.30
C GLN A 62 1.77 -12.15 -0.67
N MET A 63 1.12 -11.73 0.42
CA MET A 63 0.03 -12.50 1.03
C MET A 63 -1.17 -12.62 0.09
N ARG A 64 -1.50 -11.54 -0.62
CA ARG A 64 -2.55 -11.53 -1.64
C ARG A 64 -2.24 -12.49 -2.79
N THR A 65 -1.01 -12.49 -3.28
CA THR A 65 -0.56 -13.40 -4.33
C THR A 65 -0.70 -14.85 -3.89
N SER A 66 -0.34 -15.16 -2.66
CA SER A 66 -0.49 -16.48 -2.07
C SER A 66 -1.96 -16.90 -1.93
N LEU A 67 -2.83 -15.98 -1.50
CA LEU A 67 -4.27 -16.21 -1.40
C LEU A 67 -4.89 -16.48 -2.77
N SER A 68 -4.51 -15.70 -3.79
CA SER A 68 -4.95 -15.89 -5.18
C SER A 68 -4.57 -17.28 -5.70
N ALA A 69 -3.35 -17.76 -5.42
CA ALA A 69 -2.91 -19.10 -5.79
C ALA A 69 -3.74 -20.19 -5.09
N ILE A 70 -4.06 -20.01 -3.79
CA ILE A 70 -4.90 -20.95 -3.03
C ILE A 70 -6.32 -21.00 -3.63
N ILE A 71 -6.92 -19.85 -3.91
CA ILE A 71 -8.26 -19.74 -4.50
C ILE A 71 -8.30 -20.41 -5.85
N SER A 72 -7.32 -20.14 -6.73
CA SER A 72 -7.25 -20.73 -8.06
C SER A 72 -7.14 -22.25 -8.00
N ARG A 73 -6.36 -22.78 -7.06
CA ARG A 73 -6.22 -24.22 -6.84
C ARG A 73 -7.51 -24.86 -6.33
N GLN A 74 -8.22 -24.20 -5.39
CA GLN A 74 -9.51 -24.71 -4.89
C GLN A 74 -10.60 -24.64 -5.96
N TYR A 75 -10.56 -23.62 -6.82
CA TYR A 75 -11.46 -23.51 -7.96
C TYR A 75 -11.25 -24.65 -8.97
N GLY A 76 -10.00 -24.95 -9.29
CA GLY A 76 -9.66 -26.08 -10.17
C GLY A 76 -10.01 -27.46 -9.57
N ALA A 77 -10.12 -27.58 -8.23
CA ALA A 77 -10.53 -28.78 -7.53
C ALA A 77 -12.05 -28.86 -7.26
N ASP A 78 -12.84 -27.93 -7.83
CA ASP A 78 -14.30 -27.82 -7.67
C ASP A 78 -14.78 -27.70 -6.21
N THR A 79 -13.93 -27.16 -5.33
CA THR A 79 -14.23 -26.98 -3.90
C THR A 79 -14.71 -25.56 -3.59
N ILE A 80 -15.76 -25.10 -4.29
CA ILE A 80 -16.31 -23.73 -4.20
C ILE A 80 -16.74 -23.36 -2.77
N SER A 81 -17.21 -24.33 -1.98
CA SER A 81 -17.61 -24.10 -0.58
C SER A 81 -16.45 -23.59 0.29
N ARG A 82 -15.22 -24.07 0.06
CA ARG A 82 -14.03 -23.59 0.76
C ARG A 82 -13.64 -22.17 0.34
N ILE A 83 -13.81 -21.81 -0.92
CA ILE A 83 -13.54 -20.46 -1.41
C ILE A 83 -14.45 -19.45 -0.72
N LYS A 84 -15.75 -19.77 -0.59
CA LYS A 84 -16.73 -18.90 0.07
C LYS A 84 -16.41 -18.61 1.53
N SER A 85 -15.75 -19.52 2.22
CA SER A 85 -15.30 -19.31 3.61
C SER A 85 -13.94 -18.61 3.70
N LEU A 86 -13.04 -18.85 2.76
CA LEU A 86 -11.69 -18.27 2.74
C LEU A 86 -11.68 -16.77 2.50
N ILE A 87 -12.50 -16.28 1.55
CA ILE A 87 -12.51 -14.87 1.16
C ILE A 87 -12.86 -13.94 2.35
N PRO A 88 -13.99 -14.17 3.08
CA PRO A 88 -14.31 -13.32 4.23
C PRO A 88 -13.25 -13.37 5.33
N GLN A 89 -12.69 -14.54 5.59
CA GLN A 89 -11.64 -14.70 6.60
C GLN A 89 -10.38 -13.92 6.21
N ALA A 90 -9.96 -14.01 4.94
CA ALA A 90 -8.81 -13.26 4.45
C ALA A 90 -9.04 -11.75 4.54
N LEU A 91 -10.23 -11.27 4.19
CA LEU A 91 -10.59 -9.85 4.30
C LEU A 91 -10.51 -9.37 5.76
N VAL A 92 -11.11 -10.10 6.69
CA VAL A 92 -11.08 -9.75 8.12
C VAL A 92 -9.64 -9.73 8.64
N VAL A 93 -8.84 -10.76 8.34
CA VAL A 93 -7.43 -10.82 8.76
C VAL A 93 -6.64 -9.65 8.19
N THR A 94 -6.80 -9.32 6.91
CA THR A 94 -6.09 -8.21 6.27
C THR A 94 -6.45 -6.87 6.89
N ILE A 95 -7.75 -6.60 7.12
CA ILE A 95 -8.21 -5.37 7.75
C ILE A 95 -7.67 -5.26 9.18
N LEU A 96 -7.81 -6.32 9.98
CA LEU A 96 -7.31 -6.32 11.36
C LEU A 96 -5.79 -6.09 11.40
N THR A 97 -5.05 -6.76 10.54
CA THR A 97 -3.59 -6.57 10.44
C THR A 97 -3.26 -5.13 10.06
N GLY A 98 -3.97 -4.56 9.08
CA GLY A 98 -3.79 -3.17 8.66
C GLY A 98 -4.09 -2.17 9.78
N VAL A 99 -5.15 -2.38 10.55
CA VAL A 99 -5.50 -1.54 11.69
C VAL A 99 -4.43 -1.65 12.81
N ILE A 100 -4.01 -2.87 13.15
CA ILE A 100 -2.97 -3.09 14.16
C ILE A 100 -1.67 -2.41 13.74
N LEU A 101 -1.25 -2.58 12.48
CA LEU A 101 -0.04 -1.92 11.96
C LEU A 101 -0.17 -0.40 11.97
N ALA A 102 -1.31 0.14 11.56
CA ALA A 102 -1.54 1.59 11.59
C ALA A 102 -1.43 2.15 13.01
N ILE A 103 -1.99 1.47 14.00
CA ILE A 103 -1.88 1.87 15.42
C ILE A 103 -0.44 1.77 15.91
N LEU A 104 0.23 0.63 15.69
CA LEU A 104 1.60 0.41 16.14
C LEU A 104 2.57 1.41 15.52
N LEU A 105 2.45 1.66 14.23
CA LEU A 105 3.31 2.60 13.52
C LEU A 105 2.98 4.06 13.87
N GLY A 106 1.71 4.39 14.06
CA GLY A 106 1.31 5.74 14.46
C GLY A 106 1.83 6.12 15.85
N ILE A 107 1.82 5.17 16.80
CA ILE A 107 2.35 5.42 18.15
C ILE A 107 3.89 5.45 18.17
N ASN A 108 4.53 4.67 17.29
CA ASN A 108 5.99 4.50 17.31
C ASN A 108 6.69 5.18 16.12
N TYR A 109 6.02 6.10 15.42
CA TYR A 109 6.58 6.69 14.20
C TYR A 109 7.95 7.33 14.42
N ASP A 110 8.11 8.04 15.51
CA ASP A 110 9.35 8.69 15.90
C ASP A 110 10.52 7.67 16.01
N ASN A 111 10.31 6.61 16.77
CA ASN A 111 11.30 5.54 16.93
C ASN A 111 11.63 4.84 15.61
N VAL A 112 10.61 4.57 14.81
CA VAL A 112 10.75 3.89 13.51
C VAL A 112 11.49 4.80 12.52
N SER A 113 11.13 6.06 12.45
CA SER A 113 11.76 7.04 11.57
C SER A 113 13.22 7.25 11.95
N HIS A 114 13.53 7.41 13.24
CA HIS A 114 14.89 7.53 13.73
C HIS A 114 15.74 6.28 13.47
N PHE A 115 15.16 5.10 13.64
CA PHE A 115 15.84 3.83 13.35
C PHE A 115 16.16 3.65 11.85
N LEU A 116 15.24 4.05 10.96
CA LEU A 116 15.40 3.85 9.52
C LEU A 116 16.23 4.94 8.85
N TYR A 117 16.08 6.18 9.28
CA TYR A 117 16.60 7.34 8.58
C TYR A 117 17.64 8.11 9.41
N GLY A 118 17.83 7.77 10.69
CA GLY A 118 18.71 8.49 11.61
C GLY A 118 18.20 9.90 11.91
N ASP A 119 19.15 10.78 12.21
CA ASP A 119 18.83 12.19 12.51
C ASP A 119 18.60 12.97 11.22
N ILE A 120 17.34 13.22 10.91
CA ILE A 120 16.91 14.06 9.78
C ILE A 120 16.59 15.47 10.25
N ASN A 121 16.66 16.43 9.32
CA ASN A 121 16.30 17.83 9.59
C ASN A 121 14.86 17.89 10.13
N THR A 122 14.64 18.66 11.20
CA THR A 122 13.34 18.83 11.87
C THR A 122 12.21 19.16 10.90
N MET A 123 12.46 20.00 9.90
CA MET A 123 11.45 20.39 8.92
C MET A 123 11.09 19.22 8.01
N THR A 124 12.08 18.44 7.53
CA THR A 124 11.86 17.20 6.77
C THR A 124 11.06 16.19 7.59
N TYR A 125 11.41 16.05 8.87
CA TYR A 125 10.68 15.17 9.79
C TYR A 125 9.21 15.56 9.91
N THR A 126 8.92 16.86 10.15
CA THR A 126 7.54 17.35 10.27
C THR A 126 6.70 17.07 9.02
N PHE A 127 7.26 17.28 7.82
CA PHE A 127 6.57 16.93 6.58
C PHE A 127 6.32 15.42 6.46
N SER A 128 7.31 14.62 6.84
CA SER A 128 7.23 13.16 6.82
C SER A 128 6.14 12.65 7.79
N GLU A 129 6.13 13.14 9.01
CA GLU A 129 5.17 12.77 10.06
C GLU A 129 3.74 13.12 9.66
N ASN A 130 3.51 14.36 9.20
CA ASN A 130 2.18 14.80 8.76
C ASN A 130 1.64 13.96 7.59
N TYR A 131 2.47 13.72 6.58
CA TYR A 131 2.09 12.89 5.44
C TYR A 131 1.83 11.45 5.88
N PHE A 132 2.69 10.89 6.71
CA PHE A 132 2.56 9.53 7.23
C PHE A 132 1.27 9.36 8.03
N ALA A 133 0.95 10.31 8.93
CA ALA A 133 -0.29 10.28 9.71
C ALA A 133 -1.53 10.22 8.82
N ILE A 134 -1.59 11.02 7.75
CA ILE A 134 -2.70 11.00 6.80
C ILE A 134 -2.78 9.65 6.08
N ARG A 135 -1.65 9.11 5.63
CA ARG A 135 -1.58 7.85 4.90
C ARG A 135 -1.91 6.63 5.76
N LEU A 136 -1.68 6.70 7.09
CA LEU A 136 -2.05 5.63 8.02
C LEU A 136 -3.55 5.35 8.04
N TYR A 137 -4.40 6.36 7.89
CA TYR A 137 -5.86 6.14 7.81
C TYR A 137 -6.26 5.31 6.59
N GLY A 138 -5.51 5.42 5.51
CA GLY A 138 -5.72 4.63 4.30
C GLY A 138 -5.05 3.25 4.31
N LEU A 139 -4.14 2.97 5.25
CA LEU A 139 -3.35 1.75 5.26
C LEU A 139 -4.20 0.47 5.28
N PRO A 140 -5.24 0.32 6.15
CA PRO A 140 -6.06 -0.88 6.18
C PRO A 140 -6.76 -1.17 4.84
N LEU A 141 -7.17 -0.11 4.13
CA LEU A 141 -7.77 -0.23 2.80
C LEU A 141 -6.71 -0.49 1.72
N GLY A 142 -5.55 0.14 1.84
CA GLY A 142 -4.41 -0.07 0.93
C GLY A 142 -3.90 -1.52 0.93
N LEU A 143 -4.01 -2.22 2.05
CA LEU A 143 -3.64 -3.64 2.13
C LEU A 143 -4.66 -4.58 1.49
N LEU A 144 -5.89 -4.13 1.24
CA LEU A 144 -6.94 -4.90 0.55
C LEU A 144 -6.78 -4.88 -0.96
N ILE A 145 -6.16 -3.84 -1.46
CA ILE A 145 -5.97 -3.60 -2.88
C ILE A 145 -4.74 -4.36 -3.38
#